data_ecb32ebaf457be8f62fd5e4873a83c41
#
_entry.id   ecb32ebaf457be8f62fd5e4873a83c41
#
_cell.length_a   1.000
_cell.length_b   1.000
_cell.length_c   1.000
_cell.angle_alpha   90.00
_cell.angle_beta   90.00
_cell.angle_gamma   90.00
#
_symmetry.space_group_name_H-M   'P 1'
#
loop_
_entity.id
_entity.type
_entity.pdbx_description
1 polymer ?
#
loop_
_entity_poly.entity_id
_entity_poly.type
_entity_poly.pdbx_seq_one_letter_code
_entity_poly.pdbx_strand_id
1 'polypeptide(L)'
;MVDFNRRRLLSALGGGLIASGSAHGQAAPDEIAHHLAAAEQGGRVSGLHALLVSQGGKLVFEHYERGEDWARGRPLGTVAFAPDVLHDLRSVSKSVVGLAYGIALAAGKVPPPEAGLYEQFPEYADLAAQPGRDRLTVHHVLSMTLGLQWDEITIPYGSPGNSEDAMDAAPDRFRFILDRPIVAEPGAKWTYCGGATALLGRLIAKGTGEELPAYCRRVLFDPLQFGAFEWHKDSRGDPIAASGLRLLPRDLLKVGQLMLAGGTFDGREIVPGEWVKRVTTPVVTIDRDRSYGYQWYMGDVKVGTTVDHWFGGNGWGGQRLYVFPGRDLVIVIHCGNYGKTGREQQSVVAAIMSEVVLPSLASRT
;
A
#
# COMPACT_ATOMS: atom_id res chain seq x y z
N MET A 1 53.44 44.04 -40.11
CA MET A 1 52.49 44.92 -40.77
C MET A 1 51.20 44.81 -40.07
N VAL A 2 50.92 45.70 -39.14
CA VAL A 2 50.04 46.88 -39.29
C VAL A 2 48.58 46.39 -39.54
N ASP A 3 47.51 46.70 -38.79
CA ASP A 3 47.23 47.82 -37.88
C ASP A 3 45.91 47.58 -37.09
N PHE A 4 45.85 47.99 -35.89
CA PHE A 4 44.95 48.86 -35.13
C PHE A 4 43.42 48.88 -35.40
N ASN A 5 42.71 48.69 -34.33
CA ASN A 5 41.83 49.63 -33.60
C ASN A 5 40.32 49.53 -33.84
N ARG A 6 39.48 49.32 -32.84
CA ARG A 6 38.81 50.37 -32.06
C ARG A 6 37.81 49.82 -31.05
N ARG A 7 37.95 50.31 -29.84
CA ARG A 7 37.05 50.26 -28.73
C ARG A 7 35.63 50.70 -29.12
N ARG A 8 34.58 49.98 -28.59
CA ARG A 8 33.37 50.63 -28.05
C ARG A 8 32.93 49.92 -26.79
N LEU A 9 33.02 50.63 -25.66
CA LEU A 9 32.25 50.38 -24.45
C LEU A 9 30.75 50.50 -24.76
N LEU A 10 29.98 49.55 -24.32
CA LEU A 10 28.56 49.73 -24.02
C LEU A 10 28.29 49.04 -22.68
N SER A 11 28.14 49.89 -21.67
CA SER A 11 27.55 49.60 -20.38
C SER A 11 26.13 49.05 -20.60
N ALA A 12 25.87 47.85 -20.18
CA ALA A 12 24.52 47.33 -19.97
C ALA A 12 24.37 47.00 -18.49
N LEU A 13 23.51 47.76 -17.87
CA LEU A 13 22.99 47.60 -16.52
C LEU A 13 22.59 46.15 -16.27
N GLY A 14 23.25 45.54 -15.30
CA GLY A 14 22.84 44.31 -14.71
C GLY A 14 21.56 44.49 -13.89
N GLY A 15 20.43 44.13 -14.48
CA GLY A 15 19.23 43.85 -13.73
C GLY A 15 19.43 42.54 -12.99
N GLY A 16 19.74 42.61 -11.70
CA GLY A 16 19.69 41.45 -10.80
C GLY A 16 18.25 40.95 -10.73
N LEU A 17 17.96 39.86 -11.39
CA LEU A 17 16.82 39.00 -11.05
C LEU A 17 17.15 38.42 -9.68
N ILE A 18 16.68 39.09 -8.64
CA ILE A 18 16.46 38.46 -7.35
C ILE A 18 15.40 37.39 -7.61
N ALA A 19 15.85 36.17 -7.76
CA ALA A 19 14.95 35.01 -7.62
C ALA A 19 14.36 35.11 -6.23
N SER A 20 13.12 35.59 -6.16
CA SER A 20 12.26 35.45 -4.98
C SER A 20 11.99 33.94 -4.82
N GLY A 21 12.98 33.25 -4.28
CA GLY A 21 12.89 31.86 -3.84
C GLY A 21 11.93 31.79 -2.69
N SER A 22 10.71 31.44 -3.06
CA SER A 22 9.78 30.53 -2.36
C SER A 22 9.71 30.64 -0.85
N ALA A 23 8.97 31.61 -0.33
CA ALA A 23 8.31 31.51 0.97
C ALA A 23 7.19 30.43 1.00
N HIS A 24 6.94 29.73 -0.12
CA HIS A 24 5.86 28.73 -0.26
C HIS A 24 6.26 27.33 0.24
N GLY A 25 7.56 27.05 0.45
CA GLY A 25 8.01 25.72 0.86
C GLY A 25 7.95 25.44 2.36
N GLN A 26 7.81 26.45 3.19
CA GLN A 26 7.80 26.29 4.66
C GLN A 26 6.41 26.33 5.31
N ALA A 27 5.41 26.89 4.66
CA ALA A 27 4.08 27.06 5.24
C ALA A 27 3.32 25.74 5.46
N ALA A 28 3.40 24.79 4.54
CA ALA A 28 2.65 23.54 4.64
C ALA A 28 3.16 22.60 5.74
N PRO A 29 4.48 22.37 5.93
CA PRO A 29 4.99 21.60 7.07
C PRO A 29 4.59 22.18 8.43
N ASP A 30 4.67 23.51 8.58
CA ASP A 30 4.32 24.18 9.83
C ASP A 30 2.81 24.10 10.12
N GLU A 31 1.97 24.20 9.07
CA GLU A 31 0.52 24.01 9.20
C GLU A 31 0.15 22.57 9.57
N ILE A 32 0.79 21.56 8.97
CA ILE A 32 0.58 20.15 9.34
C ILE A 32 0.97 19.94 10.81
N ALA A 33 2.13 20.45 11.24
CA ALA A 33 2.58 20.33 12.62
C ALA A 33 1.60 20.98 13.60
N HIS A 34 1.10 22.18 13.28
CA HIS A 34 0.13 22.90 14.10
C HIS A 34 -1.20 22.14 14.22
N HIS A 35 -1.74 21.67 13.11
CA HIS A 35 -2.99 20.90 13.09
C HIS A 35 -2.82 19.55 13.81
N LEU A 36 -1.67 18.87 13.64
CA LEU A 36 -1.38 17.63 14.34
C LEU A 36 -1.38 17.86 15.86
N ALA A 37 -0.66 18.86 16.35
CA ALA A 37 -0.62 19.18 17.78
C ALA A 37 -2.02 19.50 18.34
N ALA A 38 -2.86 20.22 17.60
CA ALA A 38 -4.24 20.50 17.98
C ALA A 38 -5.10 19.22 18.05
N ALA A 39 -4.95 18.32 17.08
CA ALA A 39 -5.66 17.04 17.03
C ALA A 39 -5.21 16.09 18.15
N GLU A 40 -3.92 16.10 18.51
CA GLU A 40 -3.36 15.37 19.67
C GLU A 40 -3.94 15.86 20.99
N GLN A 41 -3.91 17.18 21.22
CA GLN A 41 -4.52 17.80 22.41
C GLN A 41 -6.00 17.47 22.53
N GLY A 42 -6.70 17.39 21.40
CA GLY A 42 -8.11 16.98 21.33
C GLY A 42 -8.34 15.46 21.46
N GLY A 43 -7.30 14.65 21.60
CA GLY A 43 -7.39 13.19 21.69
C GLY A 43 -7.88 12.49 20.40
N ARG A 44 -7.84 13.19 19.25
CA ARG A 44 -8.41 12.75 17.96
C ARG A 44 -7.51 11.77 17.21
N VAL A 45 -6.20 11.81 17.43
CA VAL A 45 -5.18 11.04 16.72
C VAL A 45 -4.43 10.06 17.64
N SER A 46 -5.09 9.55 18.66
CA SER A 46 -4.49 8.64 19.64
C SER A 46 -3.91 7.39 19.01
N GLY A 47 -2.70 7.01 19.45
CA GLY A 47 -1.98 5.82 18.97
C GLY A 47 -1.35 6.01 17.60
N LEU A 48 -1.12 7.25 17.17
CA LEU A 48 -0.25 7.56 16.04
C LEU A 48 1.18 7.13 16.38
N HIS A 49 1.86 6.48 15.46
CA HIS A 49 3.26 6.08 15.57
C HIS A 49 4.13 6.82 14.56
N ALA A 50 3.63 7.03 13.35
CA ALA A 50 4.30 7.82 12.33
C ALA A 50 3.31 8.43 11.34
N LEU A 51 3.59 9.66 10.92
CA LEU A 51 2.91 10.35 9.83
C LEU A 51 3.96 10.92 8.88
N LEU A 52 3.95 10.48 7.61
CA LEU A 52 4.82 10.99 6.58
C LEU A 52 3.97 11.54 5.44
N VAL A 53 4.37 12.70 4.93
CA VAL A 53 3.72 13.37 3.80
C VAL A 53 4.77 13.72 2.76
N SER A 54 4.57 13.27 1.53
CA SER A 54 5.39 13.65 0.38
C SER A 54 4.51 14.37 -0.63
N GLN A 55 4.97 15.53 -1.11
CA GLN A 55 4.31 16.29 -2.16
C GLN A 55 5.33 16.76 -3.19
N GLY A 56 4.98 16.69 -4.48
CA GLY A 56 5.90 17.04 -5.56
C GLY A 56 7.17 16.18 -5.55
N GLY A 57 7.05 14.89 -5.20
CA GLY A 57 8.17 13.96 -5.08
C GLY A 57 9.09 14.19 -3.88
N LYS A 58 8.80 15.17 -3.00
CA LYS A 58 9.64 15.53 -1.85
C LYS A 58 8.93 15.18 -0.53
N LEU A 59 9.67 14.61 0.42
CA LEU A 59 9.20 14.50 1.79
C LEU A 59 9.06 15.91 2.38
N VAL A 60 7.83 16.34 2.65
CA VAL A 60 7.51 17.68 3.17
C VAL A 60 7.22 17.67 4.66
N PHE A 61 6.79 16.53 5.21
CA PHE A 61 6.53 16.37 6.62
C PHE A 61 6.81 14.95 7.07
N GLU A 62 7.41 14.79 8.22
CA GLU A 62 7.50 13.51 8.94
C GLU A 62 7.46 13.73 10.44
N HIS A 63 6.74 12.86 11.11
CA HIS A 63 6.54 12.88 12.55
C HIS A 63 6.54 11.45 13.09
N TYR A 64 7.13 11.25 14.26
CA TYR A 64 7.26 9.95 14.91
C TYR A 64 7.00 10.08 16.40
N GLU A 65 6.29 9.11 16.96
CA GLU A 65 5.96 9.07 18.38
C GLU A 65 6.42 7.78 19.06
N ARG A 66 6.22 7.74 20.35
CA ARG A 66 6.36 6.50 21.15
C ARG A 66 5.00 5.86 21.28
N GLY A 67 4.94 4.53 21.18
CA GLY A 67 3.69 3.81 21.38
C GLY A 67 3.91 2.31 21.55
N GLU A 68 2.85 1.62 21.96
CA GLU A 68 2.85 0.17 22.06
C GLU A 68 2.84 -0.47 20.68
N ASP A 69 3.84 -1.30 20.40
CA ASP A 69 3.97 -1.99 19.11
C ASP A 69 3.75 -3.49 19.22
N TRP A 70 3.37 -4.08 18.11
CA TRP A 70 3.06 -5.50 17.98
C TRP A 70 3.58 -6.02 16.65
N ALA A 71 4.21 -7.17 16.67
CA ALA A 71 4.60 -7.91 15.46
C ALA A 71 3.68 -9.12 15.29
N ARG A 72 2.67 -9.03 14.44
CA ARG A 72 1.69 -10.11 14.17
C ARG A 72 1.09 -10.72 15.45
N GLY A 73 0.65 -9.89 16.39
CA GLY A 73 0.04 -10.34 17.66
C GLY A 73 1.03 -10.58 18.80
N ARG A 74 2.33 -10.59 18.53
CA ARG A 74 3.35 -10.62 19.58
C ARG A 74 3.63 -9.19 20.05
N PRO A 75 3.47 -8.87 21.35
CA PRO A 75 3.79 -7.54 21.86
C PRO A 75 5.31 -7.28 21.78
N LEU A 76 5.66 -6.09 21.35
CA LEU A 76 7.05 -5.59 21.36
C LEU A 76 7.27 -4.59 22.50
N GLY A 77 6.22 -4.22 23.24
CA GLY A 77 6.24 -3.19 24.27
C GLY A 77 6.26 -1.77 23.67
N THR A 78 6.61 -0.80 24.48
CA THR A 78 6.70 0.60 24.08
C THR A 78 7.92 0.86 23.21
N VAL A 79 7.72 1.22 21.96
CA VAL A 79 8.74 1.53 20.98
C VAL A 79 8.81 3.04 20.75
N ALA A 80 10.01 3.60 20.68
CA ALA A 80 10.23 4.96 20.20
C ALA A 80 10.40 4.88 18.67
N PHE A 81 9.35 5.24 17.92
CA PHE A 81 9.43 5.19 16.47
C PHE A 81 10.35 6.27 15.91
N ALA A 82 10.98 5.97 14.79
CA ALA A 82 11.96 6.80 14.11
C ALA A 82 12.07 6.38 12.63
N PRO A 83 12.78 7.12 11.78
CA PRO A 83 12.94 6.76 10.37
C PRO A 83 13.54 5.38 10.10
N ASP A 84 14.31 4.85 11.03
CA ASP A 84 15.02 3.57 10.97
C ASP A 84 14.38 2.44 11.80
N VAL A 85 13.16 2.66 12.31
CA VAL A 85 12.40 1.66 13.07
C VAL A 85 11.33 1.02 12.20
N LEU A 86 11.39 -0.31 12.08
CA LEU A 86 10.41 -1.09 11.31
C LEU A 86 9.01 -1.02 11.93
N HIS A 87 8.00 -0.91 11.09
CA HIS A 87 6.59 -0.96 11.49
C HIS A 87 5.83 -2.04 10.73
N ASP A 88 4.89 -2.73 11.40
CA ASP A 88 3.98 -3.68 10.76
C ASP A 88 3.11 -2.96 9.73
N LEU A 89 3.12 -3.45 8.51
CA LEU A 89 2.23 -2.94 7.46
C LEU A 89 0.84 -3.55 7.53
N ARG A 90 0.72 -4.71 8.17
CA ARG A 90 -0.50 -5.50 8.12
C ARG A 90 -0.95 -5.65 6.67
N SER A 91 -2.20 -5.44 6.39
CA SER A 91 -2.76 -5.67 5.05
C SER A 91 -2.29 -4.71 3.95
N VAL A 92 -1.53 -3.66 4.27
CA VAL A 92 -0.82 -2.89 3.22
C VAL A 92 0.19 -3.78 2.49
N SER A 93 0.65 -4.88 3.11
CA SER A 93 1.45 -5.93 2.47
C SER A 93 0.83 -6.47 1.18
N LYS A 94 -0.50 -6.55 1.12
CA LYS A 94 -1.25 -7.03 -0.05
C LYS A 94 -0.95 -6.21 -1.29
N SER A 95 -0.88 -4.88 -1.13
CA SER A 95 -0.57 -3.96 -2.22
C SER A 95 0.85 -4.18 -2.76
N VAL A 96 1.82 -4.43 -1.87
CA VAL A 96 3.20 -4.76 -2.25
C VAL A 96 3.27 -6.09 -3.00
N VAL A 97 2.55 -7.12 -2.53
CA VAL A 97 2.45 -8.43 -3.22
C VAL A 97 1.81 -8.26 -4.60
N GLY A 98 0.79 -7.41 -4.72
CA GLY A 98 0.16 -7.09 -6.00
C GLY A 98 1.13 -6.47 -7.00
N LEU A 99 2.06 -5.60 -6.56
CA LEU A 99 3.11 -5.04 -7.42
C LEU A 99 4.13 -6.10 -7.84
N ALA A 100 4.57 -6.93 -6.88
CA ALA A 100 5.50 -8.03 -7.16
C ALA A 100 4.91 -9.03 -8.17
N TYR A 101 3.58 -9.28 -8.08
CA TYR A 101 2.87 -10.09 -9.07
C TYR A 101 2.95 -9.49 -10.47
N GLY A 102 2.75 -8.19 -10.62
CA GLY A 102 2.84 -7.51 -11.91
C GLY A 102 4.23 -7.53 -12.52
N ILE A 103 5.27 -7.41 -11.69
CA ILE A 103 6.65 -7.55 -12.15
C ILE A 103 6.91 -9.00 -12.64
N ALA A 104 6.43 -10.00 -11.89
CA ALA A 104 6.54 -11.39 -12.26
C ALA A 104 5.74 -11.72 -13.55
N LEU A 105 4.57 -11.08 -13.72
CA LEU A 105 3.75 -11.23 -14.92
C LEU A 105 4.46 -10.68 -16.15
N ALA A 106 5.04 -9.49 -16.08
CA ALA A 106 5.79 -8.90 -17.17
C ALA A 106 7.03 -9.73 -17.54
N ALA A 107 7.60 -10.43 -16.56
CA ALA A 107 8.70 -11.38 -16.79
C ALA A 107 8.24 -12.77 -17.30
N GLY A 108 6.94 -12.97 -17.52
CA GLY A 108 6.37 -14.26 -17.96
C GLY A 108 6.51 -15.38 -16.92
N LYS A 109 6.60 -15.02 -15.63
CA LYS A 109 6.83 -15.97 -14.53
C LYS A 109 5.57 -16.42 -13.81
N VAL A 110 4.49 -15.67 -13.93
CA VAL A 110 3.20 -16.00 -13.31
C VAL A 110 2.10 -15.99 -14.36
N PRO A 111 0.98 -16.69 -14.14
CA PRO A 111 -0.13 -16.72 -15.09
C PRO A 111 -0.77 -15.34 -15.26
N PRO A 112 -1.33 -15.06 -16.46
CA PRO A 112 -2.11 -13.85 -16.67
C PRO A 112 -3.42 -13.91 -15.85
N PRO A 113 -4.06 -12.75 -15.57
CA PRO A 113 -5.29 -12.71 -14.78
C PRO A 113 -6.44 -13.57 -15.33
N GLU A 114 -6.49 -13.77 -16.62
CA GLU A 114 -7.52 -14.56 -17.32
C GLU A 114 -7.33 -16.07 -17.18
N ALA A 115 -6.15 -16.53 -16.72
CA ALA A 115 -5.85 -17.94 -16.56
C ALA A 115 -6.72 -18.60 -15.47
N GLY A 116 -7.11 -19.85 -15.70
CA GLY A 116 -7.85 -20.66 -14.74
C GLY A 116 -7.08 -20.82 -13.43
N LEU A 117 -7.73 -20.55 -12.30
CA LEU A 117 -7.07 -20.60 -10.99
C LEU A 117 -6.60 -22.02 -10.64
N TYR A 118 -7.47 -23.01 -10.78
CA TYR A 118 -7.16 -24.38 -10.37
C TYR A 118 -6.13 -25.05 -11.25
N GLU A 119 -5.98 -24.62 -12.50
CA GLU A 119 -4.90 -25.05 -13.41
C GLU A 119 -3.51 -24.71 -12.86
N GLN A 120 -3.42 -23.69 -12.02
CA GLN A 120 -2.16 -23.27 -11.42
C GLN A 120 -1.76 -24.11 -10.20
N PHE A 121 -2.67 -24.96 -9.72
CA PHE A 121 -2.52 -25.80 -8.54
C PHE A 121 -2.82 -27.27 -8.86
N PRO A 122 -2.05 -27.91 -9.77
CA PRO A 122 -2.28 -29.30 -10.18
C PRO A 122 -2.19 -30.30 -9.01
N GLU A 123 -1.54 -29.91 -7.91
CA GLU A 123 -1.48 -30.67 -6.67
C GLU A 123 -2.86 -30.84 -5.99
N TYR A 124 -3.87 -30.06 -6.38
CA TYR A 124 -5.26 -30.11 -5.89
C TYR A 124 -6.24 -30.46 -7.03
N ALA A 125 -5.88 -31.41 -7.89
CA ALA A 125 -6.72 -31.84 -9.02
C ALA A 125 -8.11 -32.34 -8.60
N ASP A 126 -8.22 -32.93 -7.41
CA ASP A 126 -9.47 -33.36 -6.80
C ASP A 126 -10.43 -32.17 -6.54
N LEU A 127 -9.90 -31.00 -6.17
CA LEU A 127 -10.68 -29.79 -6.01
C LEU A 127 -11.06 -29.20 -7.38
N ALA A 128 -10.15 -29.20 -8.32
CA ALA A 128 -10.40 -28.70 -9.68
C ALA A 128 -11.58 -29.41 -10.37
N ALA A 129 -11.78 -30.70 -10.05
CA ALA A 129 -12.88 -31.50 -10.59
C ALA A 129 -14.26 -31.15 -10.00
N GLN A 130 -14.34 -30.34 -8.94
CA GLN A 130 -15.62 -29.97 -8.32
C GLN A 130 -16.38 -28.96 -9.20
N PRO A 131 -17.74 -29.00 -9.22
CA PRO A 131 -18.55 -28.11 -10.04
C PRO A 131 -18.25 -26.63 -9.80
N GLY A 132 -18.11 -25.86 -10.88
CA GLY A 132 -17.94 -24.41 -10.85
C GLY A 132 -16.52 -23.91 -10.57
N ARG A 133 -15.57 -24.81 -10.23
CA ARG A 133 -14.18 -24.43 -9.98
C ARG A 133 -13.47 -23.95 -11.25
N ASP A 134 -13.87 -24.45 -12.39
CA ASP A 134 -13.41 -24.08 -13.73
C ASP A 134 -13.66 -22.58 -14.09
N ARG A 135 -14.60 -21.95 -13.40
CA ARG A 135 -14.94 -20.52 -13.62
C ARG A 135 -14.04 -19.54 -12.83
N LEU A 136 -13.30 -20.05 -11.86
CA LEU A 136 -12.41 -19.21 -11.06
C LEU A 136 -11.10 -18.94 -11.82
N THR A 137 -10.74 -17.67 -11.90
CA THR A 137 -9.51 -17.22 -12.56
C THR A 137 -8.61 -16.47 -11.59
N VAL A 138 -7.37 -16.23 -12.00
CA VAL A 138 -6.43 -15.40 -11.25
C VAL A 138 -6.94 -13.96 -11.11
N HIS A 139 -7.74 -13.45 -12.06
CA HIS A 139 -8.44 -12.17 -11.94
C HIS A 139 -9.27 -12.09 -10.66
N HIS A 140 -10.03 -13.14 -10.34
CA HIS A 140 -10.86 -13.18 -9.13
C HIS A 140 -10.01 -13.20 -7.84
N VAL A 141 -8.80 -13.77 -7.89
CA VAL A 141 -7.83 -13.71 -6.79
C VAL A 141 -7.30 -12.29 -6.60
N LEU A 142 -6.86 -11.66 -7.68
CA LEU A 142 -6.31 -10.30 -7.67
C LEU A 142 -7.34 -9.27 -7.18
N SER A 143 -8.60 -9.40 -7.59
CA SER A 143 -9.68 -8.47 -7.28
C SER A 143 -10.47 -8.82 -6.00
N MET A 144 -10.15 -9.94 -5.34
CA MET A 144 -10.91 -10.45 -4.17
C MET A 144 -12.39 -10.69 -4.47
N THR A 145 -12.68 -11.26 -5.65
CA THR A 145 -14.04 -11.59 -6.12
C THR A 145 -14.22 -13.07 -6.38
N LEU A 146 -13.51 -13.94 -5.63
CA LEU A 146 -13.52 -15.39 -5.79
C LEU A 146 -14.91 -16.02 -5.62
N GLY A 147 -15.80 -15.40 -4.87
CA GLY A 147 -17.09 -16.00 -4.52
C GLY A 147 -16.99 -17.16 -3.54
N LEU A 148 -15.82 -17.43 -2.99
CA LEU A 148 -15.60 -18.45 -1.97
C LEU A 148 -16.09 -17.97 -0.59
N GLN A 149 -16.54 -18.90 0.24
CA GLN A 149 -16.92 -18.60 1.62
C GLN A 149 -15.70 -18.10 2.39
N TRP A 150 -15.76 -16.85 2.84
CA TRP A 150 -14.68 -16.21 3.58
C TRP A 150 -15.23 -15.11 4.49
N ASP A 151 -14.77 -15.07 5.73
CA ASP A 151 -15.08 -13.99 6.67
C ASP A 151 -13.88 -13.71 7.58
N GLU A 152 -13.23 -12.58 7.38
CA GLU A 152 -12.18 -12.06 8.24
C GLU A 152 -12.46 -10.61 8.67
N ILE A 153 -13.69 -10.11 8.38
CA ILE A 153 -14.07 -8.72 8.70
C ILE A 153 -15.11 -8.69 9.80
N THR A 154 -16.14 -9.54 9.73
CA THR A 154 -17.23 -9.54 10.72
C THR A 154 -16.91 -10.40 11.92
N ILE A 155 -16.04 -11.39 11.76
CA ILE A 155 -15.52 -12.23 12.84
C ILE A 155 -14.16 -11.67 13.28
N PRO A 156 -13.99 -11.23 14.54
CA PRO A 156 -12.73 -10.64 15.00
C PRO A 156 -11.55 -11.61 14.86
N TYR A 157 -10.36 -11.06 14.57
CA TYR A 157 -9.11 -11.83 14.63
C TYR A 157 -8.89 -12.43 16.01
N GLY A 158 -8.37 -13.64 16.07
CA GLY A 158 -8.20 -14.43 17.29
C GLY A 158 -9.49 -15.16 17.73
N SER A 159 -10.60 -15.01 17.00
CA SER A 159 -11.87 -15.66 17.30
C SER A 159 -12.08 -16.90 16.44
N PRO A 160 -12.69 -17.99 17.00
CA PRO A 160 -13.07 -19.16 16.22
C PRO A 160 -13.98 -18.77 15.05
N GLY A 161 -13.68 -19.27 13.86
CA GLY A 161 -14.45 -18.98 12.66
C GLY A 161 -13.88 -17.82 11.80
N ASN A 162 -12.94 -17.01 12.29
CA ASN A 162 -12.23 -16.07 11.43
C ASN A 162 -11.44 -16.86 10.37
N SER A 163 -11.68 -16.52 9.09
CA SER A 163 -11.16 -17.32 7.99
C SER A 163 -9.63 -17.19 7.81
N GLU A 164 -9.03 -16.02 8.12
CA GLU A 164 -7.57 -15.85 8.05
C GLU A 164 -6.89 -16.66 9.17
N ASP A 165 -7.41 -16.63 10.40
CA ASP A 165 -6.88 -17.40 11.52
C ASP A 165 -7.02 -18.91 11.27
N ALA A 166 -8.14 -19.34 10.71
CA ALA A 166 -8.38 -20.74 10.36
C ALA A 166 -7.43 -21.22 9.23
N MET A 167 -7.18 -20.37 8.24
CA MET A 167 -6.18 -20.61 7.18
C MET A 167 -4.77 -20.74 7.76
N ASP A 168 -4.40 -19.85 8.66
CA ASP A 168 -3.06 -19.85 9.27
C ASP A 168 -2.85 -21.08 10.17
N ALA A 169 -3.91 -21.61 10.78
CA ALA A 169 -3.89 -22.83 11.58
C ALA A 169 -4.00 -24.12 10.73
N ALA A 170 -4.44 -24.03 9.48
CA ALA A 170 -4.67 -25.21 8.64
C ALA A 170 -3.35 -25.94 8.31
N PRO A 171 -3.32 -27.28 8.27
CA PRO A 171 -2.13 -28.05 7.87
C PRO A 171 -1.62 -27.71 6.47
N ASP A 172 -2.53 -27.39 5.55
CA ASP A 172 -2.25 -26.89 4.20
C ASP A 172 -3.15 -25.69 3.94
N ARG A 173 -2.56 -24.49 4.02
CA ARG A 173 -3.28 -23.24 3.85
C ARG A 173 -3.84 -23.05 2.46
N PHE A 174 -3.13 -23.53 1.43
CA PHE A 174 -3.56 -23.37 0.04
C PHE A 174 -4.73 -24.29 -0.27
N ARG A 175 -4.68 -25.54 0.20
CA ARG A 175 -5.82 -26.44 0.16
C ARG A 175 -7.02 -25.88 0.93
N PHE A 176 -6.80 -25.36 2.12
CA PHE A 176 -7.86 -24.73 2.91
C PHE A 176 -8.58 -23.63 2.14
N ILE A 177 -7.85 -22.74 1.46
CA ILE A 177 -8.43 -21.65 0.65
C ILE A 177 -9.22 -22.21 -0.53
N LEU A 178 -8.59 -23.10 -1.30
CA LEU A 178 -9.15 -23.62 -2.55
C LEU A 178 -10.33 -24.58 -2.33
N ASP A 179 -10.43 -25.22 -1.16
CA ASP A 179 -11.52 -26.12 -0.81
C ASP A 179 -12.76 -25.40 -0.22
N ARG A 180 -12.68 -24.07 -0.03
CA ARG A 180 -13.83 -23.31 0.50
C ARG A 180 -15.02 -23.40 -0.45
N PRO A 181 -16.27 -23.55 0.08
CA PRO A 181 -17.48 -23.57 -0.75
C PRO A 181 -17.62 -22.32 -1.62
N ILE A 182 -18.07 -22.45 -2.85
CA ILE A 182 -18.53 -21.34 -3.67
C ILE A 182 -19.90 -20.91 -3.16
N VAL A 183 -20.02 -19.70 -2.66
CA VAL A 183 -21.25 -19.14 -2.07
C VAL A 183 -21.80 -17.94 -2.84
N ALA A 184 -21.07 -17.48 -3.86
CA ALA A 184 -21.49 -16.44 -4.79
C ALA A 184 -20.86 -16.70 -6.16
N GLU A 185 -21.45 -16.12 -7.21
CA GLU A 185 -20.87 -16.16 -8.55
C GLU A 185 -19.51 -15.45 -8.54
N PRO A 186 -18.42 -16.09 -9.07
CA PRO A 186 -17.13 -15.44 -9.21
C PRO A 186 -17.25 -14.12 -9.97
N GLY A 187 -16.61 -13.07 -9.47
CA GLY A 187 -16.69 -11.72 -10.02
C GLY A 187 -17.84 -10.87 -9.54
N ALA A 188 -18.92 -11.46 -8.98
CA ALA A 188 -20.14 -10.72 -8.65
C ALA A 188 -20.01 -9.84 -7.39
N LYS A 189 -19.18 -10.22 -6.44
CA LYS A 189 -19.10 -9.54 -5.14
C LYS A 189 -17.67 -9.49 -4.63
N TRP A 190 -17.27 -8.34 -4.14
CA TRP A 190 -16.06 -8.21 -3.37
C TRP A 190 -16.21 -8.87 -1.98
N THR A 191 -15.23 -9.70 -1.64
CA THR A 191 -15.12 -10.31 -0.31
C THR A 191 -13.68 -10.19 0.13
N TYR A 192 -13.40 -9.40 1.16
CA TYR A 192 -12.04 -9.24 1.68
C TYR A 192 -11.47 -10.58 2.11
N CYS A 193 -10.35 -10.98 1.51
CA CYS A 193 -9.82 -12.32 1.63
C CYS A 193 -8.28 -12.32 1.67
N GLY A 194 -7.70 -12.54 2.85
CA GLY A 194 -6.25 -12.72 3.02
C GLY A 194 -5.73 -13.95 2.28
N GLY A 195 -6.57 -14.99 2.17
CA GLY A 195 -6.26 -16.18 1.38
C GLY A 195 -5.99 -15.90 -0.09
N ALA A 196 -6.69 -14.93 -0.69
CA ALA A 196 -6.42 -14.52 -2.07
C ALA A 196 -4.96 -14.04 -2.23
N THR A 197 -4.48 -13.19 -1.32
CA THR A 197 -3.08 -12.73 -1.37
C THR A 197 -2.08 -13.86 -1.06
N ALA A 198 -2.44 -14.80 -0.20
CA ALA A 198 -1.62 -15.99 0.04
C ALA A 198 -1.44 -16.82 -1.24
N LEU A 199 -2.50 -16.99 -2.04
CA LEU A 199 -2.42 -17.65 -3.36
C LEU A 199 -1.51 -16.87 -4.32
N LEU A 200 -1.57 -15.53 -4.37
CA LEU A 200 -0.66 -14.72 -5.20
C LEU A 200 0.80 -14.92 -4.79
N GLY A 201 1.09 -14.90 -3.50
CA GLY A 201 2.44 -15.19 -2.98
C GLY A 201 2.94 -16.58 -3.40
N ARG A 202 2.05 -17.59 -3.37
CA ARG A 202 2.37 -18.94 -3.83
C ARG A 202 2.63 -19.01 -5.34
N LEU A 203 1.82 -18.32 -6.14
CA LEU A 203 2.02 -18.25 -7.60
C LEU A 203 3.36 -17.57 -7.95
N ILE A 204 3.72 -16.50 -7.25
CA ILE A 204 5.03 -15.85 -7.41
C ILE A 204 6.15 -16.87 -7.09
N ALA A 205 6.08 -17.54 -5.96
CA ALA A 205 7.12 -18.50 -5.56
C ALA A 205 7.23 -19.69 -6.55
N LYS A 206 6.10 -20.25 -7.00
CA LYS A 206 6.08 -21.35 -7.98
C LYS A 206 6.69 -20.90 -9.31
N GLY A 207 6.31 -19.74 -9.81
CA GLY A 207 6.70 -19.27 -11.13
C GLY A 207 8.12 -18.73 -11.21
N THR A 208 8.62 -18.13 -10.13
CA THR A 208 9.97 -17.56 -10.07
C THR A 208 11.02 -18.52 -9.54
N GLY A 209 10.60 -19.54 -8.78
CA GLY A 209 11.50 -20.42 -8.04
C GLY A 209 12.14 -19.77 -6.80
N GLU A 210 11.67 -18.59 -6.41
CA GLU A 210 12.18 -17.83 -5.26
C GLU A 210 11.11 -17.71 -4.17
N GLU A 211 11.49 -17.73 -2.90
CA GLU A 211 10.56 -17.31 -1.84
C GLU A 211 10.11 -15.85 -2.04
N LEU A 212 8.84 -15.56 -1.71
CA LEU A 212 8.25 -14.23 -1.89
C LEU A 212 9.11 -13.07 -1.34
N PRO A 213 9.68 -13.13 -0.12
CA PRO A 213 10.54 -12.05 0.39
C PRO A 213 11.82 -11.84 -0.42
N ALA A 214 12.45 -12.94 -0.86
CA ALA A 214 13.66 -12.87 -1.68
C ALA A 214 13.37 -12.29 -3.06
N TYR A 215 12.26 -12.71 -3.67
CA TYR A 215 11.80 -12.15 -4.94
C TYR A 215 11.51 -10.64 -4.80
N CYS A 216 10.70 -10.25 -3.81
CA CYS A 216 10.39 -8.83 -3.56
C CYS A 216 11.65 -8.00 -3.31
N ARG A 217 12.62 -8.52 -2.55
CA ARG A 217 13.90 -7.84 -2.34
C ARG A 217 14.57 -7.52 -3.67
N ARG A 218 14.74 -8.54 -4.51
CA ARG A 218 15.49 -8.41 -5.75
C ARG A 218 14.81 -7.50 -6.78
N VAL A 219 13.48 -7.59 -6.94
CA VAL A 219 12.79 -6.91 -8.04
C VAL A 219 12.15 -5.59 -7.65
N LEU A 220 11.96 -5.32 -6.34
CA LEU A 220 11.24 -4.14 -5.86
C LEU A 220 12.04 -3.38 -4.81
N PHE A 221 12.52 -4.05 -3.74
CA PHE A 221 13.11 -3.35 -2.61
C PHE A 221 14.52 -2.84 -2.90
N ASP A 222 15.41 -3.67 -3.47
CA ASP A 222 16.75 -3.24 -3.84
C ASP A 222 16.73 -2.13 -4.92
N PRO A 223 15.91 -2.22 -6.00
CA PRO A 223 15.76 -1.13 -6.95
C PRO A 223 15.22 0.18 -6.35
N LEU A 224 14.37 0.11 -5.34
CA LEU A 224 13.85 1.27 -4.61
C LEU A 224 14.78 1.71 -3.47
N GLN A 225 15.95 1.07 -3.32
CA GLN A 225 16.93 1.38 -2.29
C GLN A 225 16.30 1.33 -0.88
N PHE A 226 15.56 0.26 -0.59
CA PHE A 226 15.01 0.05 0.75
C PHE A 226 16.11 -0.29 1.75
N GLY A 227 15.91 0.14 3.00
CA GLY A 227 16.70 -0.28 4.12
C GLY A 227 16.34 -1.69 4.60
N ALA A 228 16.37 -1.90 5.90
CA ALA A 228 15.96 -3.16 6.52
C ALA A 228 14.47 -3.42 6.29
N PHE A 229 14.11 -4.68 6.16
CA PHE A 229 12.73 -5.14 6.21
C PHE A 229 12.65 -6.51 6.89
N GLU A 230 11.47 -6.85 7.38
CA GLU A 230 11.14 -8.15 7.90
C GLU A 230 9.90 -8.68 7.20
N TRP A 231 9.82 -10.00 7.06
CA TRP A 231 8.62 -10.66 6.58
C TRP A 231 8.29 -11.84 7.47
N HIS A 232 7.20 -11.73 8.22
CA HIS A 232 6.78 -12.80 9.11
C HIS A 232 6.43 -14.06 8.34
N LYS A 233 6.83 -15.20 8.92
CA LYS A 233 6.52 -16.52 8.42
C LYS A 233 5.55 -17.21 9.38
N ASP A 234 4.77 -18.14 8.85
CA ASP A 234 3.93 -19.01 9.66
C ASP A 234 4.74 -20.12 10.35
N SER A 235 4.06 -20.99 11.06
CA SER A 235 4.70 -22.12 11.78
C SER A 235 5.37 -23.14 10.86
N ARG A 236 5.10 -23.14 9.56
CA ARG A 236 5.72 -24.00 8.54
C ARG A 236 6.89 -23.33 7.82
N GLY A 237 7.12 -22.06 8.09
CA GLY A 237 8.15 -21.26 7.43
C GLY A 237 7.67 -20.57 6.15
N ASP A 238 6.39 -20.65 5.79
CA ASP A 238 5.84 -19.94 4.64
C ASP A 238 5.66 -18.44 4.93
N PRO A 239 6.06 -17.55 4.04
CA PRO A 239 5.83 -16.11 4.21
C PRO A 239 4.34 -15.78 4.29
N ILE A 240 3.97 -14.96 5.27
CA ILE A 240 2.59 -14.48 5.43
C ILE A 240 2.38 -13.33 4.44
N ALA A 241 1.99 -13.66 3.20
CA ALA A 241 1.89 -12.70 2.10
C ALA A 241 0.89 -11.57 2.38
N ALA A 242 -0.23 -11.88 3.03
CA ALA A 242 -1.34 -10.95 3.22
C ALA A 242 -1.09 -9.84 4.25
N SER A 243 -0.18 -10.05 5.20
CA SER A 243 -0.08 -9.16 6.37
C SER A 243 1.26 -9.25 7.12
N GLY A 244 2.27 -9.97 6.58
CA GLY A 244 3.51 -10.26 7.29
C GLY A 244 4.66 -9.28 7.07
N LEU A 245 4.52 -8.30 6.19
CA LEU A 245 5.60 -7.38 5.85
C LEU A 245 5.74 -6.26 6.89
N ARG A 246 6.98 -6.00 7.31
CA ARG A 246 7.39 -4.83 8.09
C ARG A 246 8.40 -4.02 7.26
N LEU A 247 8.17 -2.73 7.13
CA LEU A 247 9.06 -1.79 6.43
C LEU A 247 9.41 -0.61 7.31
N LEU A 248 10.46 0.09 6.92
CA LEU A 248 10.71 1.44 7.41
C LEU A 248 9.62 2.38 6.84
N PRO A 249 9.16 3.37 7.61
CA PRO A 249 8.10 4.28 7.16
C PRO A 249 8.44 5.01 5.85
N ARG A 250 9.70 5.44 5.68
CA ARG A 250 10.16 6.08 4.44
C ARG A 250 10.19 5.11 3.24
N ASP A 251 10.39 3.81 3.47
CA ASP A 251 10.37 2.82 2.40
C ASP A 251 8.94 2.55 1.91
N LEU A 252 7.95 2.56 2.81
CA LEU A 252 6.56 2.54 2.40
C LEU A 252 6.18 3.81 1.61
N LEU A 253 6.72 4.98 1.99
CA LEU A 253 6.51 6.22 1.24
C LEU A 253 7.05 6.10 -0.20
N LYS A 254 8.21 5.48 -0.40
CA LYS A 254 8.76 5.21 -1.75
C LYS A 254 7.85 4.33 -2.60
N VAL A 255 7.13 3.36 -1.98
CA VAL A 255 6.11 2.59 -2.72
C VAL A 255 5.02 3.51 -3.26
N GLY A 256 4.52 4.45 -2.46
CA GLY A 256 3.53 5.42 -2.91
C GLY A 256 4.07 6.35 -4.01
N GLN A 257 5.30 6.82 -3.87
CA GLN A 257 5.98 7.66 -4.88
C GLN A 257 6.19 6.90 -6.19
N LEU A 258 6.59 5.62 -6.13
CA LEU A 258 6.68 4.74 -7.29
C LEU A 258 5.35 4.66 -8.04
N MET A 259 4.26 4.45 -7.30
CA MET A 259 2.93 4.35 -7.86
C MET A 259 2.46 5.67 -8.48
N LEU A 260 2.76 6.79 -7.84
CA LEU A 260 2.48 8.13 -8.33
C LEU A 260 3.23 8.44 -9.63
N ALA A 261 4.47 7.95 -9.72
CA ALA A 261 5.33 8.06 -10.92
C ALA A 261 5.05 6.99 -11.99
N GLY A 262 3.89 6.30 -11.93
CA GLY A 262 3.51 5.30 -12.93
C GLY A 262 4.42 4.08 -12.99
N GLY A 263 5.06 3.72 -11.88
CA GLY A 263 5.95 2.55 -11.79
C GLY A 263 7.44 2.85 -12.03
N THR A 264 7.80 4.12 -12.18
CA THR A 264 9.17 4.56 -12.46
C THR A 264 9.85 5.12 -11.20
N PHE A 265 11.10 4.75 -10.96
CA PHE A 265 11.94 5.29 -9.88
C PHE A 265 13.34 5.55 -10.41
N ASP A 266 13.89 6.75 -10.15
CA ASP A 266 15.21 7.19 -10.66
C ASP A 266 15.40 6.94 -12.16
N GLY A 267 14.35 7.22 -12.95
CA GLY A 267 14.35 7.05 -14.40
C GLY A 267 14.29 5.60 -14.90
N ARG A 268 14.10 4.62 -14.01
CA ARG A 268 13.94 3.19 -14.34
C ARG A 268 12.51 2.75 -14.11
N GLU A 269 11.95 2.02 -15.05
CA GLU A 269 10.69 1.30 -14.82
C GLU A 269 10.95 0.12 -13.89
N ILE A 270 10.38 0.16 -12.70
CA ILE A 270 10.45 -0.91 -11.69
C ILE A 270 9.20 -1.78 -11.75
N VAL A 271 8.05 -1.15 -11.85
CA VAL A 271 6.76 -1.82 -12.07
C VAL A 271 6.24 -1.38 -13.43
N PRO A 272 5.84 -2.29 -14.33
CA PRO A 272 5.31 -1.89 -15.63
C PRO A 272 4.16 -0.89 -15.51
N GLY A 273 4.22 0.21 -16.27
CA GLY A 273 3.21 1.28 -16.18
C GLY A 273 1.79 0.78 -16.46
N GLU A 274 1.63 -0.16 -17.40
CA GLU A 274 0.33 -0.78 -17.67
C GLU A 274 -0.19 -1.59 -16.47
N TRP A 275 0.70 -2.18 -15.66
CA TRP A 275 0.29 -2.87 -14.43
C TRP A 275 -0.12 -1.87 -13.36
N VAL A 276 0.61 -0.77 -13.19
CA VAL A 276 0.22 0.32 -12.28
C VAL A 276 -1.18 0.81 -12.64
N LYS A 277 -1.46 1.08 -13.90
CA LYS A 277 -2.77 1.46 -14.39
C LYS A 277 -3.83 0.39 -14.07
N ARG A 278 -3.51 -0.89 -14.31
CA ARG A 278 -4.44 -2.01 -14.10
C ARG A 278 -4.81 -2.18 -12.62
N VAL A 279 -3.83 -2.08 -11.70
CA VAL A 279 -4.09 -2.24 -10.26
C VAL A 279 -4.87 -1.07 -9.66
N THR A 280 -4.77 0.12 -10.26
CA THR A 280 -5.48 1.34 -9.85
C THR A 280 -6.72 1.63 -10.68
N THR A 281 -7.16 0.69 -11.51
CA THR A 281 -8.46 0.76 -12.22
C THR A 281 -9.50 0.01 -11.40
N PRO A 282 -10.67 0.61 -11.10
CA PRO A 282 -11.75 -0.08 -10.38
C PRO A 282 -12.21 -1.34 -11.12
N VAL A 283 -12.22 -2.47 -10.41
CA VAL A 283 -12.74 -3.76 -10.90
C VAL A 283 -14.08 -4.06 -10.25
N VAL A 284 -14.21 -3.75 -8.96
CA VAL A 284 -15.42 -4.04 -8.20
C VAL A 284 -15.69 -2.91 -7.20
N THR A 285 -16.96 -2.60 -6.99
CA THR A 285 -17.39 -1.67 -5.94
C THR A 285 -17.45 -2.38 -4.60
N ILE A 286 -16.84 -1.77 -3.57
CA ILE A 286 -16.92 -2.24 -2.19
C ILE A 286 -18.17 -1.67 -1.52
N ASP A 287 -18.32 -0.36 -1.57
CA ASP A 287 -19.43 0.41 -1.02
C ASP A 287 -19.63 1.72 -1.83
N ARG A 288 -20.44 2.64 -1.29
CA ARG A 288 -20.74 3.91 -1.95
C ARG A 288 -19.50 4.73 -2.32
N ASP A 289 -18.46 4.69 -1.47
CA ASP A 289 -17.35 5.64 -1.53
C ASP A 289 -16.02 4.95 -1.93
N ARG A 290 -16.02 3.61 -2.05
CA ARG A 290 -14.80 2.83 -2.30
C ARG A 290 -15.00 1.75 -3.35
N SER A 291 -13.95 1.55 -4.12
CA SER A 291 -13.79 0.45 -5.06
C SER A 291 -12.46 -0.29 -4.82
N TYR A 292 -12.28 -1.40 -5.51
CA TYR A 292 -11.09 -2.22 -5.45
C TYR A 292 -10.62 -2.61 -6.84
N GLY A 293 -9.32 -2.52 -7.05
CA GLY A 293 -8.66 -3.04 -8.24
C GLY A 293 -7.95 -4.36 -7.93
N TYR A 294 -6.69 -4.46 -8.30
CA TYR A 294 -5.86 -5.61 -7.99
C TYR A 294 -4.99 -5.36 -6.76
N GLN A 295 -5.48 -5.77 -5.58
CA GLN A 295 -4.83 -5.60 -4.28
C GLN A 295 -4.67 -4.14 -3.82
N TRP A 296 -5.41 -3.21 -4.45
CA TRP A 296 -5.41 -1.78 -4.14
C TRP A 296 -6.83 -1.26 -3.95
N TYR A 297 -7.02 -0.48 -2.89
CA TYR A 297 -8.24 0.29 -2.66
C TYR A 297 -8.21 1.57 -3.47
N MET A 298 -9.39 2.05 -3.84
CA MET A 298 -9.60 3.36 -4.46
C MET A 298 -10.83 4.01 -3.87
N GLY A 299 -10.84 5.32 -3.88
CA GLY A 299 -11.98 6.09 -3.41
C GLY A 299 -11.83 7.58 -3.70
N ASP A 300 -12.82 8.32 -3.22
CA ASP A 300 -12.89 9.75 -3.33
C ASP A 300 -12.93 10.38 -1.94
N VAL A 301 -12.33 11.55 -1.81
CA VAL A 301 -12.45 12.38 -0.61
C VAL A 301 -12.80 13.80 -1.02
N LYS A 302 -13.76 14.40 -0.33
CA LYS A 302 -14.12 15.80 -0.56
C LYS A 302 -13.21 16.70 0.31
N VAL A 303 -12.52 17.63 -0.36
CA VAL A 303 -11.67 18.64 0.29
C VAL A 303 -12.18 20.02 -0.15
N GLY A 304 -12.85 20.73 0.77
CA GLY A 304 -13.55 21.97 0.42
C GLY A 304 -14.62 21.74 -0.63
N THR A 305 -14.46 22.33 -1.81
CA THR A 305 -15.36 22.19 -2.96
C THR A 305 -14.90 21.16 -3.98
N THR A 306 -13.68 20.62 -3.86
CA THR A 306 -13.10 19.65 -4.79
C THR A 306 -13.30 18.22 -4.32
N VAL A 307 -13.32 17.29 -5.26
CA VAL A 307 -13.28 15.85 -5.02
C VAL A 307 -11.94 15.34 -5.51
N ASP A 308 -11.17 14.75 -4.61
CA ASP A 308 -9.88 14.17 -4.91
C ASP A 308 -9.97 12.65 -4.94
N HIS A 309 -9.52 12.07 -6.04
CA HIS A 309 -9.36 10.63 -6.17
C HIS A 309 -8.10 10.17 -5.47
N TRP A 310 -8.20 9.06 -4.76
CA TRP A 310 -7.06 8.39 -4.15
C TRP A 310 -7.06 6.89 -4.43
N PHE A 311 -5.89 6.30 -4.41
CA PHE A 311 -5.73 4.86 -4.28
C PHE A 311 -4.71 4.55 -3.18
N GLY A 312 -4.74 3.32 -2.64
CA GLY A 312 -3.84 3.00 -1.55
C GLY A 312 -4.04 1.63 -0.93
N GLY A 313 -3.34 1.42 0.19
CA GLY A 313 -3.39 0.21 1.00
C GLY A 313 -3.89 0.51 2.41
N ASN A 314 -4.71 -0.40 2.94
CA ASN A 314 -5.26 -0.32 4.28
C ASN A 314 -4.78 -1.51 5.12
N GLY A 315 -4.32 -1.27 6.35
CA GLY A 315 -3.90 -2.30 7.30
C GLY A 315 -4.55 -2.13 8.67
N TRP A 316 -4.76 -3.25 9.34
CA TRP A 316 -5.29 -3.29 10.70
C TRP A 316 -4.42 -2.51 11.67
N GLY A 317 -5.03 -1.84 12.64
CA GLY A 317 -4.33 -0.97 13.59
C GLY A 317 -4.22 0.49 13.14
N GLY A 318 -4.66 0.81 11.91
CA GLY A 318 -4.59 2.17 11.35
C GLY A 318 -3.42 2.38 10.39
N GLN A 319 -2.87 1.30 9.80
CA GLN A 319 -1.82 1.41 8.78
C GLN A 319 -2.42 1.91 7.46
N ARG A 320 -1.84 2.93 6.87
CA ARG A 320 -2.31 3.50 5.58
C ARG A 320 -1.17 3.89 4.67
N LEU A 321 -1.38 3.62 3.40
CA LEU A 321 -0.69 4.27 2.31
C LEU A 321 -1.77 4.91 1.43
N TYR A 322 -1.73 6.23 1.28
CA TYR A 322 -2.61 6.96 0.37
C TYR A 322 -1.78 7.65 -0.71
N VAL A 323 -2.26 7.56 -1.94
CA VAL A 323 -1.69 8.24 -3.10
C VAL A 323 -2.81 9.06 -3.76
N PHE A 324 -2.57 10.35 -3.94
CA PHE A 324 -3.47 11.33 -4.54
C PHE A 324 -2.84 11.89 -5.83
N PRO A 325 -3.09 11.29 -7.00
CA PRO A 325 -2.44 11.73 -8.24
C PRO A 325 -2.74 13.19 -8.59
N GLY A 326 -3.96 13.64 -8.37
CA GLY A 326 -4.37 15.03 -8.64
C GLY A 326 -3.69 16.09 -7.77
N ARG A 327 -2.99 15.69 -6.70
CA ARG A 327 -2.25 16.57 -5.78
C ARG A 327 -0.75 16.33 -5.77
N ASP A 328 -0.27 15.38 -6.55
CA ASP A 328 1.11 14.90 -6.47
C ASP A 328 1.52 14.56 -5.01
N LEU A 329 0.64 13.82 -4.30
CA LEU A 329 0.68 13.65 -2.84
C LEU A 329 0.69 12.18 -2.47
N VAL A 330 1.59 11.83 -1.54
CA VAL A 330 1.64 10.51 -0.88
C VAL A 330 1.63 10.70 0.62
N ILE A 331 0.81 9.92 1.31
CA ILE A 331 0.68 9.95 2.77
C ILE A 331 0.87 8.53 3.31
N VAL A 332 1.74 8.41 4.31
CA VAL A 332 1.90 7.19 5.12
C VAL A 332 1.45 7.48 6.53
N ILE A 333 0.59 6.62 7.07
CA ILE A 333 0.13 6.65 8.46
C ILE A 333 0.43 5.30 9.09
N HIS A 334 1.12 5.30 10.21
CA HIS A 334 1.28 4.15 11.07
C HIS A 334 0.68 4.41 12.44
N CYS A 335 -0.13 3.46 12.92
CA CYS A 335 -0.74 3.54 14.25
C CYS A 335 -0.63 2.19 14.97
N GLY A 336 -0.66 2.24 16.30
CA GLY A 336 -0.68 1.08 17.20
C GLY A 336 -2.08 0.67 17.68
N ASN A 337 -3.13 1.03 16.95
CA ASN A 337 -4.52 0.84 17.38
C ASN A 337 -5.05 -0.61 17.19
N TYR A 338 -4.18 -1.62 17.37
CA TYR A 338 -4.50 -3.02 17.10
C TYR A 338 -5.63 -3.60 17.96
N GLY A 339 -5.79 -3.11 19.19
CA GLY A 339 -6.86 -3.51 20.11
C GLY A 339 -8.18 -2.75 19.92
N LYS A 340 -8.23 -1.76 19.02
CA LYS A 340 -9.44 -0.97 18.76
C LYS A 340 -10.28 -1.61 17.66
N THR A 341 -11.59 -1.33 17.68
CA THR A 341 -12.49 -1.73 16.59
C THR A 341 -12.12 -1.06 15.27
N GLY A 342 -12.50 -1.67 14.13
CA GLY A 342 -12.24 -1.09 12.82
C GLY A 342 -12.82 0.32 12.65
N ARG A 343 -13.96 0.62 13.32
CA ARG A 343 -14.57 1.96 13.32
C ARG A 343 -13.69 2.98 14.06
N GLU A 344 -13.17 2.63 15.22
CA GLU A 344 -12.29 3.51 15.99
C GLU A 344 -10.98 3.77 15.24
N GLN A 345 -10.37 2.72 14.66
CA GLN A 345 -9.19 2.87 13.81
C GLN A 345 -9.46 3.82 12.64
N GLN A 346 -10.60 3.65 11.97
CA GLN A 346 -10.99 4.51 10.85
C GLN A 346 -11.25 5.96 11.29
N SER A 347 -11.79 6.19 12.50
CA SER A 347 -12.00 7.54 13.02
C SER A 347 -10.69 8.29 13.24
N VAL A 348 -9.66 7.62 13.77
CA VAL A 348 -8.31 8.20 13.92
C VAL A 348 -7.71 8.57 12.56
N VAL A 349 -7.75 7.64 11.61
CA VAL A 349 -7.25 7.89 10.25
C VAL A 349 -8.02 9.04 9.57
N ALA A 350 -9.33 9.07 9.72
CA ALA A 350 -10.17 10.14 9.16
C ALA A 350 -9.80 11.50 9.76
N ALA A 351 -9.57 11.60 11.07
CA ALA A 351 -9.12 12.82 11.72
C ALA A 351 -7.76 13.28 11.19
N ILE A 352 -6.78 12.38 11.07
CA ILE A 352 -5.47 12.70 10.48
C ILE A 352 -5.64 13.26 9.06
N MET A 353 -6.49 12.63 8.25
CA MET A 353 -6.71 13.08 6.87
C MET A 353 -7.46 14.42 6.81
N SER A 354 -8.61 14.54 7.50
CA SER A 354 -9.54 15.67 7.34
C SER A 354 -9.22 16.87 8.21
N GLU A 355 -8.48 16.71 9.30
CA GLU A 355 -8.18 17.78 10.24
C GLU A 355 -6.70 18.19 10.23
N VAL A 356 -5.79 17.26 9.82
CA VAL A 356 -4.35 17.51 9.86
C VAL A 356 -3.78 17.71 8.46
N VAL A 357 -3.87 16.69 7.58
CA VAL A 357 -3.09 16.72 6.33
C VAL A 357 -3.78 17.50 5.23
N LEU A 358 -5.03 17.13 4.87
CA LEU A 358 -5.69 17.71 3.70
C LEU A 358 -5.98 19.22 3.84
N PRO A 359 -6.36 19.76 5.00
CA PRO A 359 -6.53 21.21 5.16
C PRO A 359 -5.23 22.00 5.00
N SER A 360 -4.10 21.42 5.47
CA SER A 360 -2.78 22.06 5.39
C SER A 360 -2.21 22.10 3.97
N LEU A 361 -2.74 21.23 3.09
CA LEU A 361 -2.33 21.10 1.69
C LEU A 361 -3.41 21.61 0.72
N ALA A 362 -4.50 22.20 1.25
CA ALA A 362 -5.52 22.82 0.41
C ALA A 362 -4.90 23.94 -0.41
N SER A 363 -5.10 23.91 -1.71
CA SER A 363 -4.60 24.93 -2.64
C SER A 363 -5.04 26.29 -2.16
N ARG A 364 -4.09 27.16 -1.83
CA ARG A 364 -4.37 28.60 -1.74
C ARG A 364 -4.69 29.04 -3.17
N THR A 365 -5.98 29.17 -3.49
CA THR A 365 -6.47 29.79 -4.72
C THR A 365 -6.02 31.23 -4.82
#